data_8428578f4ff496759eaba29c3e754b26
#
_entry.id   8428578f4ff496759eaba29c3e754b26
#
_cell.length_a   1.000
_cell.length_b   1.000
_cell.length_c   1.000
_cell.angle_alpha   90.00
_cell.angle_beta   90.00
_cell.angle_gamma   90.00
#
_symmetry.space_group_name_H-M   'P 1'
#
loop_
_entity.id
_entity.type
_entity.pdbx_description
1 polymer ?
#
loop_
_entity_poly.entity_id
_entity_poly.type
_entity_poly.pdbx_seq_one_letter_code
_entity_poly.pdbx_strand_id
1 'polypeptide(L)'
;MAIATKQFGQDLLSPDELLDALEEIRTEYGGKDFRRRRRAETVPEIAEQKRRSHRGGDGNHRFEGERYLNIDSNREARRFQLRKLVDEGGQDSVGGPIPSHPRLAKWHSIEFGLTEEEIHALEMEDFAPESLVANGWYYLMHRTEPWPVLLGSALVGEGAKRLPEVKEAQLRALDDTRELYQQLGIKDIDRAMLGQIEHSPIGADDAHVVFGENMTREHVNTPELQEALRKVFIFRLHRERRDSL
;
A
#
# COMPACT_ATOMS: atom_id res chain seq x y z
N MET A 1 -9.45 21.05 5.08
CA MET A 1 -10.77 20.61 4.56
C MET A 1 -11.14 21.18 3.16
N ALA A 2 -10.34 22.05 2.58
CA ALA A 2 -10.68 22.77 1.34
C ALA A 2 -10.31 22.06 0.02
N ILE A 3 -9.29 21.21 -0.02
CA ILE A 3 -8.83 20.56 -1.29
C ILE A 3 -9.58 19.27 -1.59
N ALA A 4 -10.03 18.54 -0.59
CA ALA A 4 -10.81 17.30 -0.78
C ALA A 4 -12.13 17.51 -1.53
N THR A 5 -12.65 18.74 -1.49
CA THR A 5 -13.82 19.16 -2.24
C THR A 5 -13.47 19.85 -3.56
N LYS A 6 -12.19 20.16 -3.81
CA LYS A 6 -11.76 20.74 -5.06
C LYS A 6 -11.88 19.66 -6.14
N GLN A 7 -12.98 19.67 -6.87
CA GLN A 7 -13.08 18.94 -8.13
C GLN A 7 -11.94 19.42 -9.02
N PHE A 8 -11.26 18.50 -9.68
CA PHE A 8 -10.47 18.89 -10.82
C PHE A 8 -11.43 19.62 -11.76
N GLY A 9 -11.05 20.82 -12.25
CA GLY A 9 -11.92 21.62 -13.10
C GLY A 9 -12.35 20.85 -14.35
N GLN A 10 -13.21 21.45 -15.16
CA GLN A 10 -13.57 20.87 -16.47
C GLN A 10 -12.38 20.87 -17.45
N ASP A 11 -11.30 21.59 -17.10
CA ASP A 11 -10.09 21.66 -17.91
C ASP A 11 -9.16 20.46 -17.59
N LEU A 12 -8.61 19.88 -18.64
CA LEU A 12 -7.64 18.81 -18.56
C LEU A 12 -6.34 19.34 -17.94
N LEU A 13 -5.90 18.76 -16.84
CA LEU A 13 -4.57 19.01 -16.29
C LEU A 13 -3.51 18.34 -17.16
N SER A 14 -2.37 18.98 -17.28
CA SER A 14 -1.19 18.31 -17.81
C SER A 14 -0.79 17.11 -16.93
N PRO A 15 -0.05 16.13 -17.46
CA PRO A 15 0.33 14.94 -16.68
C PRO A 15 1.07 15.27 -15.38
N ASP A 16 1.94 16.27 -15.38
CA ASP A 16 2.69 16.68 -14.18
C ASP A 16 1.81 17.45 -13.19
N GLU A 17 0.93 18.33 -13.66
CA GLU A 17 -0.05 19.01 -12.79
C GLU A 17 -1.00 18.00 -12.14
N LEU A 18 -1.38 16.93 -12.84
CA LEU A 18 -2.19 15.85 -12.27
C LEU A 18 -1.46 15.14 -11.14
N LEU A 19 -0.18 14.78 -11.35
CA LEU A 19 0.61 14.11 -10.31
C LEU A 19 0.86 15.01 -9.11
N ASP A 20 1.09 16.30 -9.33
CA ASP A 20 1.25 17.29 -8.25
C ASP A 20 -0.05 17.46 -7.46
N ALA A 21 -1.19 17.51 -8.14
CA ALA A 21 -2.50 17.59 -7.49
C ALA A 21 -2.82 16.33 -6.64
N LEU A 22 -2.42 15.13 -7.09
CA LEU A 22 -2.54 13.90 -6.31
C LEU A 22 -1.64 13.93 -5.06
N GLU A 23 -0.43 14.48 -5.18
CA GLU A 23 0.47 14.65 -4.05
C GLU A 23 -0.04 15.67 -3.03
N GLU A 24 -0.63 16.78 -3.50
CA GLU A 24 -1.33 17.72 -2.62
C GLU A 24 -2.47 17.05 -1.85
N ILE A 25 -3.30 16.27 -2.53
CA ILE A 25 -4.39 15.48 -1.91
C ILE A 25 -3.81 14.52 -0.86
N ARG A 26 -2.74 13.80 -1.17
CA ARG A 26 -2.08 12.90 -0.22
C ARG A 26 -1.60 13.65 1.01
N THR A 27 -0.94 14.78 0.83
CA THR A 27 -0.40 15.60 1.91
C THR A 27 -1.53 16.13 2.80
N GLU A 28 -2.63 16.56 2.22
CA GLU A 28 -3.78 17.07 2.96
C GLU A 28 -4.52 15.97 3.72
N TYR A 29 -4.83 14.85 3.06
CA TYR A 29 -5.51 13.71 3.69
C TYR A 29 -4.62 12.94 4.64
N GLY A 30 -3.35 12.80 4.27
CA GLY A 30 -2.34 12.14 5.07
C GLY A 30 -1.74 13.00 6.16
N GLY A 31 -2.12 14.28 6.26
CA GLY A 31 -1.57 15.35 7.10
C GLY A 31 -0.68 14.95 8.28
N LYS A 32 -0.06 15.90 8.95
CA LYS A 32 0.87 15.64 10.08
C LYS A 32 0.28 14.71 11.16
N ASP A 33 -1.05 14.63 11.25
CA ASP A 33 -1.78 13.79 12.21
C ASP A 33 -1.96 12.34 11.73
N PHE A 34 -1.95 12.08 10.43
CA PHE A 34 -2.07 10.70 9.90
C PHE A 34 -0.85 9.85 10.22
N ARG A 35 0.33 10.43 10.24
CA ARG A 35 1.59 9.76 10.63
C ARG A 35 1.82 9.72 12.13
N ARG A 36 1.00 10.42 12.93
CA ARG A 36 1.02 10.37 14.40
C ARG A 36 0.12 9.27 14.96
N ARG A 37 0.15 8.09 14.35
CA ARG A 37 -0.06 6.93 15.22
C ARG A 37 1.02 7.02 16.30
N ARG A 38 0.58 6.96 17.54
CA ARG A 38 1.51 6.63 18.61
C ARG A 38 2.28 5.39 18.13
N ARG A 39 3.54 5.58 17.81
CA ARG A 39 4.40 4.47 17.42
C ARG A 39 4.34 3.48 18.56
N ALA A 40 4.05 2.23 18.27
CA ALA A 40 4.16 1.18 19.26
C ALA A 40 5.64 1.12 19.67
N GLU A 41 5.90 1.33 20.95
CA GLU A 41 7.25 1.48 21.51
C GLU A 41 7.65 0.29 22.37
N THR A 42 6.74 -0.65 22.57
CA THR A 42 6.95 -1.85 23.37
C THR A 42 6.60 -3.12 22.59
N VAL A 43 7.23 -4.24 22.93
CA VAL A 43 6.94 -5.54 22.31
C VAL A 43 5.45 -5.90 22.40
N PRO A 44 4.75 -5.76 23.55
CA PRO A 44 3.33 -6.04 23.62
C PRO A 44 2.45 -5.15 22.71
N GLU A 45 2.78 -3.87 22.58
CA GLU A 45 2.02 -2.95 21.71
C GLU A 45 2.19 -3.33 20.23
N ILE A 46 3.42 -3.68 19.82
CA ILE A 46 3.71 -4.14 18.46
C ILE A 46 3.00 -5.47 18.19
N ALA A 47 3.07 -6.42 19.13
CA ALA A 47 2.39 -7.70 19.02
C ALA A 47 0.86 -7.53 18.84
N GLU A 48 0.25 -6.65 19.65
CA GLU A 48 -1.20 -6.37 19.53
C GLU A 48 -1.56 -5.71 18.18
N GLN A 49 -0.74 -4.79 17.70
CA GLN A 49 -0.93 -4.21 16.37
C GLN A 49 -0.85 -5.28 15.29
N LYS A 50 0.05 -6.26 15.42
CA LYS A 50 0.18 -7.38 14.49
C LYS A 50 -1.00 -8.34 14.54
N ARG A 51 -1.53 -8.65 15.74
CA ARG A 51 -2.77 -9.42 15.87
C ARG A 51 -3.91 -8.81 15.06
N ARG A 52 -4.09 -7.49 15.18
CA ARG A 52 -5.13 -6.78 14.41
C ARG A 52 -4.89 -6.88 12.91
N SER A 53 -3.64 -6.79 12.45
CA SER A 53 -3.33 -6.85 11.03
C SER A 53 -3.51 -8.23 10.39
N HIS A 54 -3.48 -9.31 11.19
CA HIS A 54 -3.71 -10.67 10.68
C HIS A 54 -5.18 -11.07 10.61
N ARG A 55 -6.08 -10.35 11.28
CA ARG A 55 -7.50 -10.70 11.28
C ARG A 55 -8.10 -10.68 9.88
N GLY A 56 -8.76 -11.77 9.50
CA GLY A 56 -9.41 -11.92 8.20
C GLY A 56 -8.45 -12.23 7.04
N GLY A 57 -7.18 -12.44 7.32
CA GLY A 57 -6.17 -12.79 6.32
C GLY A 57 -5.80 -11.65 5.37
N ASP A 58 -5.03 -11.98 4.35
CA ASP A 58 -4.56 -11.01 3.36
C ASP A 58 -5.55 -10.87 2.19
N GLY A 59 -6.16 -9.69 2.09
CA GLY A 59 -7.04 -9.32 0.99
C GLY A 59 -6.33 -8.72 -0.23
N ASN A 60 -5.07 -8.33 -0.11
CA ASN A 60 -4.37 -7.54 -1.14
C ASN A 60 -4.23 -8.30 -2.47
N HIS A 61 -3.90 -9.58 -2.44
CA HIS A 61 -3.77 -10.41 -3.65
C HIS A 61 -5.05 -10.47 -4.48
N ARG A 62 -6.22 -10.40 -3.84
CA ARG A 62 -7.50 -10.36 -4.56
C ARG A 62 -7.65 -9.08 -5.36
N PHE A 63 -7.28 -7.94 -4.79
CA PHE A 63 -7.34 -6.66 -5.47
C PHE A 63 -6.33 -6.57 -6.62
N GLU A 64 -5.12 -7.08 -6.41
CA GLU A 64 -4.10 -7.16 -7.46
C GLU A 64 -4.56 -8.08 -8.61
N GLY A 65 -5.19 -9.21 -8.31
CA GLY A 65 -5.75 -10.13 -9.29
C GLY A 65 -6.89 -9.50 -10.10
N GLU A 66 -7.84 -8.84 -9.45
CA GLU A 66 -8.94 -8.14 -10.14
C GLU A 66 -8.41 -7.00 -11.03
N ARG A 67 -7.41 -6.27 -10.57
CA ARG A 67 -6.76 -5.23 -11.37
C ARG A 67 -6.11 -5.81 -12.61
N TYR A 68 -5.39 -6.94 -12.49
CA TYR A 68 -4.82 -7.65 -13.62
C TYR A 68 -5.88 -8.07 -14.65
N LEU A 69 -7.02 -8.59 -14.19
CA LEU A 69 -8.12 -9.01 -15.06
C LEU A 69 -8.80 -7.82 -15.75
N ASN A 70 -8.83 -6.66 -15.11
CA ASN A 70 -9.42 -5.44 -15.67
C ASN A 70 -8.54 -4.79 -16.77
N ILE A 71 -7.23 -5.07 -16.80
CA ILE A 71 -6.34 -4.55 -17.85
C ILE A 71 -6.55 -5.39 -19.12
N ASP A 72 -7.46 -4.99 -19.99
CA ASP A 72 -7.88 -5.75 -21.17
C ASP A 72 -7.01 -5.50 -22.42
N SER A 73 -6.54 -4.27 -22.62
CA SER A 73 -5.96 -3.82 -23.89
C SER A 73 -4.47 -3.43 -23.82
N ASN A 74 -3.92 -3.13 -22.64
CA ASN A 74 -2.53 -2.71 -22.50
C ASN A 74 -1.60 -3.86 -22.08
N ARG A 75 -0.79 -4.35 -23.03
CA ARG A 75 0.13 -5.48 -22.78
C ARG A 75 1.22 -5.14 -21.77
N GLU A 76 1.71 -3.92 -21.76
CA GLU A 76 2.76 -3.48 -20.84
C GLU A 76 2.22 -3.39 -19.40
N ALA A 77 1.09 -2.73 -19.21
CA ALA A 77 0.39 -2.65 -17.93
C ALA A 77 0.05 -4.06 -17.39
N ARG A 78 -0.45 -4.99 -18.25
CA ARG A 78 -0.69 -6.38 -17.85
C ARG A 78 0.56 -7.10 -17.40
N ARG A 79 1.67 -6.94 -18.11
CA ARG A 79 2.95 -7.58 -17.74
C ARG A 79 3.47 -7.03 -16.42
N PHE A 80 3.34 -5.74 -16.23
CA PHE A 80 3.75 -5.11 -14.97
C PHE A 80 2.88 -5.61 -13.81
N GLN A 81 1.56 -5.60 -13.98
CA GLN A 81 0.64 -6.08 -12.94
C GLN A 81 0.87 -7.55 -12.61
N LEU A 82 1.22 -8.37 -13.60
CA LEU A 82 1.59 -9.77 -13.36
C LEU A 82 2.88 -9.90 -12.53
N ARG A 83 3.89 -9.08 -12.82
CA ARG A 83 5.13 -9.04 -12.00
C ARG A 83 4.82 -8.62 -10.58
N LYS A 84 4.02 -7.56 -10.41
CA LYS A 84 3.59 -7.11 -9.08
C LYS A 84 2.87 -8.22 -8.31
N LEU A 85 1.99 -8.98 -8.96
CA LEU A 85 1.34 -10.15 -8.34
C LEU A 85 2.36 -11.20 -7.86
N VAL A 86 3.45 -11.40 -8.61
CA VAL A 86 4.53 -12.32 -8.21
C VAL A 86 5.33 -11.75 -7.04
N ASP A 87 5.60 -10.44 -7.04
CA ASP A 87 6.33 -9.78 -5.96
C ASP A 87 5.52 -9.80 -4.66
N GLU A 88 4.22 -9.47 -4.72
CA GLU A 88 3.31 -9.52 -3.57
C GLU A 88 3.06 -10.95 -3.07
N GLY A 89 2.76 -11.87 -4.01
CA GLY A 89 2.46 -13.27 -3.71
C GLY A 89 3.68 -14.11 -3.38
N GLY A 90 4.88 -13.62 -3.78
CA GLY A 90 6.14 -14.32 -3.60
C GLY A 90 6.30 -15.56 -4.48
N GLN A 91 7.48 -16.10 -4.46
CA GLN A 91 7.83 -17.35 -5.15
C GLN A 91 7.97 -18.53 -4.19
N ASP A 92 7.89 -18.30 -2.91
CA ASP A 92 8.11 -19.28 -1.85
C ASP A 92 7.09 -20.42 -1.86
N SER A 93 5.87 -20.19 -2.36
CA SER A 93 4.85 -21.23 -2.57
C SER A 93 5.23 -22.25 -3.63
N VAL A 94 6.14 -21.90 -4.53
CA VAL A 94 6.67 -22.77 -5.60
C VAL A 94 8.18 -23.05 -5.46
N GLY A 95 8.75 -22.75 -4.28
CA GLY A 95 10.15 -23.02 -3.96
C GLY A 95 11.14 -21.96 -4.47
N GLY A 96 10.66 -20.79 -4.88
CA GLY A 96 11.51 -19.68 -5.29
C GLY A 96 12.07 -18.87 -4.12
N PRO A 97 13.05 -17.98 -4.37
CA PRO A 97 13.76 -17.24 -3.34
C PRO A 97 13.03 -16.01 -2.80
N ILE A 98 12.01 -15.52 -3.51
CA ILE A 98 11.28 -14.30 -3.13
C ILE A 98 10.16 -14.67 -2.14
N PRO A 99 10.23 -14.24 -0.87
CA PRO A 99 9.17 -14.49 0.09
C PRO A 99 7.94 -13.65 -0.24
N SER A 100 6.76 -14.21 0.01
CA SER A 100 5.50 -13.46 -0.11
C SER A 100 5.38 -12.38 0.98
N HIS A 101 4.67 -11.29 0.69
CA HIS A 101 4.38 -10.27 1.69
C HIS A 101 3.65 -10.84 2.92
N PRO A 102 2.67 -11.76 2.81
CA PRO A 102 2.12 -12.47 3.96
C PRO A 102 3.17 -13.20 4.80
N ARG A 103 4.16 -13.83 4.15
CA ARG A 103 5.26 -14.49 4.86
C ARG A 103 6.16 -13.49 5.59
N LEU A 104 6.48 -12.35 4.95
CA LEU A 104 7.23 -11.27 5.60
C LEU A 104 6.48 -10.72 6.82
N ALA A 105 5.15 -10.54 6.71
CA ALA A 105 4.31 -10.11 7.82
C ALA A 105 4.29 -11.14 8.96
N LYS A 106 4.23 -12.44 8.64
CA LYS A 106 4.32 -13.54 9.63
C LYS A 106 5.67 -13.55 10.33
N TRP A 107 6.77 -13.47 9.59
CA TRP A 107 8.11 -13.43 10.18
C TRP A 107 8.27 -12.26 11.13
N HIS A 108 7.82 -11.07 10.73
CA HIS A 108 7.82 -9.92 11.62
C HIS A 108 7.04 -10.21 12.91
N SER A 109 5.82 -10.75 12.80
CA SER A 109 4.96 -11.03 13.95
C SER A 109 5.55 -12.06 14.90
N ILE A 110 6.24 -13.07 14.38
CA ILE A 110 6.94 -14.10 15.18
C ILE A 110 8.07 -13.48 16.01
N GLU A 111 8.82 -12.54 15.44
CA GLU A 111 9.87 -11.84 16.17
C GLU A 111 9.34 -11.00 17.34
N PHE A 112 8.06 -10.63 17.30
CA PHE A 112 7.35 -9.94 18.38
C PHE A 112 6.50 -10.87 19.27
N GLY A 113 6.70 -12.18 19.15
CA GLY A 113 6.19 -13.18 20.10
C GLY A 113 4.85 -13.82 19.74
N LEU A 114 4.33 -13.61 18.52
CA LEU A 114 3.19 -14.40 18.04
C LEU A 114 3.66 -15.80 17.62
N THR A 115 2.81 -16.80 17.76
CA THR A 115 3.06 -18.14 17.21
C THR A 115 2.42 -18.30 15.82
N GLU A 116 2.87 -19.28 15.04
CA GLU A 116 2.26 -19.58 13.74
C GLU A 116 0.80 -20.02 13.90
N GLU A 117 0.48 -20.78 14.95
CA GLU A 117 -0.88 -21.20 15.27
C GLU A 117 -1.79 -20.04 15.60
N GLU A 118 -1.29 -19.06 16.39
CA GLU A 118 -2.01 -17.84 16.73
C GLU A 118 -2.29 -17.02 15.46
N ILE A 119 -1.29 -16.83 14.61
CA ILE A 119 -1.42 -16.10 13.34
C ILE A 119 -2.45 -16.79 12.46
N HIS A 120 -2.36 -18.11 12.29
CA HIS A 120 -3.32 -18.87 11.48
C HIS A 120 -4.76 -18.75 12.01
N ALA A 121 -4.94 -18.81 13.32
CA ALA A 121 -6.25 -18.63 13.94
C ALA A 121 -6.84 -17.23 13.63
N LEU A 122 -6.03 -16.19 13.73
CA LEU A 122 -6.43 -14.81 13.41
C LEU A 122 -6.79 -14.64 11.92
N GLU A 123 -6.04 -15.28 11.03
CA GLU A 123 -6.31 -15.24 9.57
C GLU A 123 -7.65 -15.92 9.20
N MET A 124 -8.11 -16.85 10.03
CA MET A 124 -9.40 -17.51 9.86
C MET A 124 -10.57 -16.78 10.53
N GLU A 125 -10.31 -15.71 11.29
CA GLU A 125 -11.37 -14.86 11.83
C GLU A 125 -12.06 -14.06 10.72
N ASP A 126 -13.32 -13.69 10.95
CA ASP A 126 -14.01 -12.77 10.07
C ASP A 126 -13.44 -11.35 10.19
N PHE A 127 -13.42 -10.63 9.07
CA PHE A 127 -13.15 -9.20 9.09
C PHE A 127 -14.15 -8.47 10.00
N ALA A 128 -13.67 -7.43 10.67
CA ALA A 128 -14.58 -6.50 11.31
C ALA A 128 -15.58 -5.95 10.29
N PRO A 129 -16.86 -5.74 10.65
CA PRO A 129 -17.89 -5.30 9.70
C PRO A 129 -17.52 -4.06 8.89
N GLU A 130 -16.80 -3.12 9.51
CA GLU A 130 -16.36 -1.89 8.88
C GLU A 130 -15.28 -2.17 7.81
N SER A 131 -14.36 -3.07 8.09
CA SER A 131 -13.33 -3.52 7.15
C SER A 131 -13.94 -4.30 5.99
N LEU A 132 -14.95 -5.13 6.29
CA LEU A 132 -15.68 -5.89 5.26
C LEU A 132 -16.38 -4.96 4.25
N VAL A 133 -17.04 -3.92 4.73
CA VAL A 133 -17.69 -2.92 3.87
C VAL A 133 -16.65 -2.16 3.04
N ALA A 134 -15.58 -1.68 3.66
CA ALA A 134 -14.52 -0.95 2.96
C ALA A 134 -13.84 -1.81 1.89
N ASN A 135 -13.53 -3.06 2.22
CA ASN A 135 -12.94 -4.02 1.28
C ASN A 135 -13.88 -4.40 0.16
N GLY A 136 -15.18 -4.55 0.43
CA GLY A 136 -16.20 -4.82 -0.58
C GLY A 136 -16.31 -3.70 -1.61
N TRP A 137 -16.31 -2.45 -1.17
CA TRP A 137 -16.28 -1.29 -2.06
C TRP A 137 -14.98 -1.22 -2.87
N TYR A 138 -13.85 -1.45 -2.25
CA TYR A 138 -12.56 -1.44 -2.94
C TYR A 138 -12.48 -2.53 -4.00
N TYR A 139 -12.97 -3.73 -3.68
CA TYR A 139 -13.09 -4.83 -4.63
C TYR A 139 -13.99 -4.47 -5.83
N LEU A 140 -15.15 -3.87 -5.57
CA LEU A 140 -16.06 -3.43 -6.62
C LEU A 140 -15.39 -2.42 -7.56
N MET A 141 -14.69 -1.44 -7.00
CA MET A 141 -13.96 -0.44 -7.78
C MET A 141 -12.93 -1.09 -8.72
N HIS A 142 -12.18 -2.11 -8.24
CA HIS A 142 -11.21 -2.82 -9.07
C HIS A 142 -11.83 -3.57 -10.26
N ARG A 143 -13.13 -3.80 -10.23
CA ARG A 143 -13.87 -4.43 -11.33
C ARG A 143 -14.56 -3.44 -12.26
N THR A 144 -14.89 -2.26 -11.78
CA THR A 144 -15.78 -1.33 -12.49
C THR A 144 -15.08 -0.07 -12.97
N GLU A 145 -14.03 0.38 -12.31
CA GLU A 145 -13.32 1.58 -12.73
C GLU A 145 -12.35 1.28 -13.89
N PRO A 146 -12.06 2.24 -14.76
CA PRO A 146 -11.11 2.08 -15.85
C PRO A 146 -9.71 1.66 -15.32
N TRP A 147 -9.08 0.71 -15.98
CA TRP A 147 -7.79 0.18 -15.52
C TRP A 147 -6.68 1.25 -15.30
N PRO A 148 -6.56 2.35 -16.12
CA PRO A 148 -5.54 3.35 -15.88
C PRO A 148 -5.75 4.10 -14.56
N VAL A 149 -7.02 4.32 -14.20
CA VAL A 149 -7.43 4.93 -12.93
C VAL A 149 -7.03 4.04 -11.76
N LEU A 150 -7.32 2.75 -11.85
CA LEU A 150 -6.99 1.79 -10.80
C LEU A 150 -5.48 1.62 -10.64
N LEU A 151 -4.77 1.44 -11.74
CA LEU A 151 -3.33 1.26 -11.75
C LEU A 151 -2.61 2.51 -11.22
N GLY A 152 -3.00 3.69 -11.74
CA GLY A 152 -2.45 4.97 -11.28
C GLY A 152 -2.72 5.20 -9.79
N SER A 153 -3.96 4.99 -9.33
CA SER A 153 -4.33 5.14 -7.93
C SER A 153 -3.55 4.20 -7.01
N ALA A 154 -3.38 2.94 -7.39
CA ALA A 154 -2.68 1.97 -6.57
C ALA A 154 -1.18 2.25 -6.47
N LEU A 155 -0.53 2.50 -7.59
CA LEU A 155 0.92 2.62 -7.68
C LEU A 155 1.42 4.00 -7.22
N VAL A 156 0.74 5.07 -7.61
CA VAL A 156 1.05 6.43 -7.10
C VAL A 156 0.70 6.54 -5.62
N GLY A 157 -0.32 5.78 -5.16
CA GLY A 157 -0.70 5.69 -3.74
C GLY A 157 0.33 5.01 -2.84
N GLU A 158 1.26 4.21 -3.35
CA GLU A 158 2.29 3.52 -2.57
C GLU A 158 3.36 4.46 -1.98
N GLY A 159 3.38 5.70 -2.35
CA GLY A 159 4.19 6.70 -1.66
C GLY A 159 4.59 7.88 -2.54
N ALA A 160 4.92 9.01 -1.92
CA ALA A 160 5.54 10.17 -2.54
C ALA A 160 7.04 9.95 -2.77
N LYS A 161 7.44 8.75 -3.19
CA LYS A 161 8.84 8.32 -3.26
C LYS A 161 9.64 9.08 -4.33
N ARG A 162 8.95 9.80 -5.21
CA ARG A 162 9.59 10.70 -6.20
C ARG A 162 10.25 11.94 -5.56
N LEU A 163 9.83 12.34 -4.36
CA LEU A 163 10.36 13.49 -3.66
C LEU A 163 11.60 13.11 -2.84
N PRO A 164 12.78 13.72 -3.07
CA PRO A 164 14.01 13.36 -2.36
C PRO A 164 13.88 13.44 -0.84
N GLU A 165 13.22 14.47 -0.32
CA GLU A 165 12.97 14.67 1.11
C GLU A 165 12.10 13.56 1.72
N VAL A 166 11.17 13.00 0.96
CA VAL A 166 10.36 11.87 1.40
C VAL A 166 11.19 10.59 1.44
N LYS A 167 12.01 10.34 0.41
CA LYS A 167 12.97 9.21 0.40
C LYS A 167 13.90 9.26 1.60
N GLU A 168 14.52 10.40 1.86
CA GLU A 168 15.39 10.57 3.02
C GLU A 168 14.66 10.36 4.35
N ALA A 169 13.43 10.88 4.48
CA ALA A 169 12.64 10.69 5.69
C ALA A 169 12.28 9.21 5.92
N GLN A 170 11.99 8.47 4.83
CA GLN A 170 11.71 7.03 4.92
C GLN A 170 12.95 6.23 5.30
N LEU A 171 14.12 6.56 4.74
CA LEU A 171 15.38 5.91 5.11
C LEU A 171 15.72 6.16 6.58
N ARG A 172 15.61 7.40 7.06
CA ARG A 172 15.77 7.70 8.50
C ARG A 172 14.79 6.90 9.37
N ALA A 173 13.54 6.75 8.94
CA ALA A 173 12.56 5.97 9.67
C ALA A 173 12.90 4.47 9.74
N LEU A 174 13.60 3.92 8.74
CA LEU A 174 14.14 2.56 8.83
C LEU A 174 15.23 2.44 9.87
N ASP A 175 16.18 3.40 9.90
CA ASP A 175 17.26 3.43 10.89
C ASP A 175 16.69 3.55 12.30
N ASP A 176 15.77 4.50 12.52
CA ASP A 176 15.08 4.68 13.82
C ASP A 176 14.33 3.40 14.24
N THR A 177 13.76 2.67 13.28
CA THR A 177 13.05 1.42 13.57
C THR A 177 14.02 0.31 13.95
N ARG A 178 15.15 0.21 13.26
CA ARG A 178 16.21 -0.73 13.58
C ARG A 178 16.76 -0.49 14.99
N GLU A 179 17.02 0.77 15.33
CA GLU A 179 17.47 1.15 16.69
C GLU A 179 16.43 0.78 17.76
N LEU A 180 15.14 1.05 17.50
CA LEU A 180 14.06 0.64 18.40
C LEU A 180 14.06 -0.88 18.63
N TYR A 181 14.18 -1.68 17.57
CA TYR A 181 14.18 -3.14 17.68
C TYR A 181 15.40 -3.66 18.45
N GLN A 182 16.56 -3.00 18.32
CA GLN A 182 17.74 -3.28 19.14
C GLN A 182 17.45 -3.02 20.61
N GLN A 183 16.88 -1.86 20.94
CA GLN A 183 16.52 -1.48 22.30
C GLN A 183 15.47 -2.42 22.91
N LEU A 184 14.55 -2.94 22.12
CA LEU A 184 13.53 -3.91 22.53
C LEU A 184 14.07 -5.33 22.68
N GLY A 185 15.33 -5.59 22.29
CA GLY A 185 15.97 -6.90 22.40
C GLY A 185 15.43 -7.93 21.40
N ILE A 186 14.96 -7.48 20.22
CA ILE A 186 14.51 -8.39 19.16
C ILE A 186 15.68 -9.24 18.68
N LYS A 187 15.48 -10.56 18.62
CA LYS A 187 16.55 -11.52 18.34
C LYS A 187 17.06 -11.47 16.91
N ASP A 188 16.13 -11.46 15.95
CA ASP A 188 16.45 -11.41 14.53
C ASP A 188 15.88 -10.11 13.92
N ILE A 189 16.64 -9.03 14.09
CA ILE A 189 16.25 -7.70 13.62
C ILE A 189 16.18 -7.66 12.10
N ASP A 190 17.08 -8.34 11.40
CA ASP A 190 17.10 -8.33 9.94
C ASP A 190 15.83 -8.99 9.41
N ARG A 191 15.41 -10.11 9.97
CA ARG A 191 14.14 -10.76 9.64
C ARG A 191 12.93 -9.88 9.97
N ALA A 192 12.93 -9.21 11.12
CA ALA A 192 11.87 -8.29 11.51
C ALA A 192 11.77 -7.06 10.58
N MET A 193 12.87 -6.67 9.94
CA MET A 193 12.93 -5.49 9.06
C MET A 193 12.59 -5.79 7.60
N LEU A 194 12.59 -7.05 7.15
CA LEU A 194 12.45 -7.40 5.73
C LEU A 194 11.24 -6.74 5.06
N GLY A 195 10.05 -6.87 5.66
CA GLY A 195 8.84 -6.27 5.09
C GLY A 195 8.88 -4.74 5.02
N GLN A 196 9.58 -4.09 5.95
CA GLN A 196 9.72 -2.63 5.94
C GLN A 196 10.74 -2.16 4.90
N ILE A 197 11.78 -2.96 4.65
CA ILE A 197 12.77 -2.69 3.61
C ILE A 197 12.10 -2.80 2.24
N GLU A 198 11.28 -3.83 2.00
CA GLU A 198 10.54 -4.01 0.74
C GLU A 198 9.62 -2.82 0.42
N HIS A 199 8.99 -2.25 1.44
CA HIS A 199 8.12 -1.08 1.30
C HIS A 199 8.86 0.28 1.40
N SER A 200 10.18 0.27 1.31
CA SER A 200 11.02 1.47 1.40
C SER A 200 11.55 1.91 0.02
N PRO A 201 12.20 3.09 -0.07
CA PRO A 201 12.82 3.54 -1.31
C PRO A 201 13.96 2.66 -1.84
N ILE A 202 14.45 1.73 -1.04
CA ILE A 202 15.48 0.75 -1.44
C ILE A 202 14.88 -0.62 -1.78
N GLY A 203 13.57 -0.79 -1.64
CA GLY A 203 12.82 -1.99 -2.01
C GLY A 203 12.15 -1.92 -3.37
N ALA A 204 11.28 -2.88 -3.66
CA ALA A 204 10.59 -3.02 -4.96
C ALA A 204 9.60 -1.87 -5.26
N ASP A 205 9.04 -1.26 -4.23
CA ASP A 205 7.98 -0.23 -4.37
C ASP A 205 8.42 1.01 -5.15
N ASP A 206 9.71 1.38 -5.16
CA ASP A 206 10.18 2.54 -5.93
C ASP A 206 9.96 2.35 -7.44
N ALA A 207 10.18 1.14 -7.94
CA ALA A 207 9.91 0.80 -9.35
C ALA A 207 8.41 0.79 -9.66
N HIS A 208 7.58 0.36 -8.69
CA HIS A 208 6.12 0.38 -8.82
C HIS A 208 5.59 1.81 -8.94
N VAL A 209 6.06 2.73 -8.12
CA VAL A 209 5.67 4.15 -8.17
C VAL A 209 6.02 4.77 -9.52
N VAL A 210 7.27 4.61 -9.97
CA VAL A 210 7.72 5.16 -11.26
C VAL A 210 6.88 4.63 -12.43
N PHE A 211 6.57 3.34 -12.42
CA PHE A 211 5.72 2.76 -13.45
C PHE A 211 4.29 3.30 -13.39
N GLY A 212 3.71 3.41 -12.20
CA GLY A 212 2.37 3.96 -12.00
C GLY A 212 2.25 5.41 -12.47
N GLU A 213 3.27 6.23 -12.18
CA GLU A 213 3.35 7.61 -12.69
C GLU A 213 3.39 7.66 -14.21
N ASN A 214 4.21 6.81 -14.86
CA ASN A 214 4.29 6.76 -16.31
C ASN A 214 2.97 6.33 -16.95
N MET A 215 2.32 5.31 -16.39
CA MET A 215 0.99 4.88 -16.87
C MET A 215 -0.07 5.96 -16.66
N THR A 216 -0.01 6.70 -15.57
CA THR A 216 -0.90 7.84 -15.31
C THR A 216 -0.69 8.93 -16.34
N ARG A 217 0.57 9.31 -16.63
CA ARG A 217 0.90 10.33 -17.64
C ARG A 217 0.40 9.96 -19.02
N GLU A 218 0.49 8.69 -19.40
CA GLU A 218 0.17 8.22 -20.75
C GLU A 218 -1.33 7.99 -20.94
N HIS A 219 -2.00 7.47 -19.92
CA HIS A 219 -3.34 6.91 -20.10
C HIS A 219 -4.45 7.64 -19.35
N VAL A 220 -4.15 8.51 -18.37
CA VAL A 220 -5.15 9.33 -17.67
C VAL A 220 -5.22 10.71 -18.34
N ASN A 221 -5.68 10.74 -19.56
CA ASN A 221 -5.56 11.86 -20.50
C ASN A 221 -6.90 12.49 -20.90
N THR A 222 -7.97 12.27 -20.13
CA THR A 222 -9.24 13.00 -20.26
C THR A 222 -9.70 13.53 -18.91
N PRO A 223 -10.50 14.62 -18.87
CA PRO A 223 -11.03 15.18 -17.62
C PRO A 223 -11.80 14.15 -16.80
N GLU A 224 -12.54 13.24 -17.45
CA GLU A 224 -13.33 12.20 -16.79
C GLU A 224 -12.42 11.18 -16.08
N LEU A 225 -11.33 10.74 -16.76
CA LEU A 225 -10.37 9.81 -16.17
C LEU A 225 -9.58 10.47 -15.02
N GLN A 226 -9.23 11.76 -15.16
CA GLN A 226 -8.58 12.50 -14.08
C GLN A 226 -9.47 12.64 -12.85
N GLU A 227 -10.74 12.97 -13.04
CA GLU A 227 -11.70 13.05 -11.94
C GLU A 227 -12.00 11.67 -11.32
N ALA A 228 -12.08 10.61 -12.13
CA ALA A 228 -12.19 9.24 -11.63
C ALA A 228 -10.96 8.86 -10.80
N LEU A 229 -9.74 9.14 -11.27
CA LEU A 229 -8.51 8.89 -10.54
C LEU A 229 -8.50 9.64 -9.19
N ARG A 230 -8.87 10.92 -9.18
CA ARG A 230 -8.99 11.70 -7.95
C ARG A 230 -9.91 11.03 -6.93
N LYS A 231 -11.10 10.59 -7.36
CA LYS A 231 -12.08 9.93 -6.47
C LYS A 231 -11.55 8.62 -5.90
N VAL A 232 -10.99 7.77 -6.77
CA VAL A 232 -10.42 6.47 -6.36
C VAL A 232 -9.25 6.67 -5.41
N PHE A 233 -8.40 7.66 -5.68
CA PHE A 233 -7.25 8.00 -4.84
C PHE A 233 -7.67 8.48 -3.44
N ILE A 234 -8.66 9.39 -3.37
CA ILE A 234 -9.22 9.84 -2.09
C ILE A 234 -9.85 8.69 -1.32
N PHE A 235 -10.61 7.82 -2.00
CA PHE A 235 -11.21 6.65 -1.37
C PHE A 235 -10.14 5.73 -0.77
N ARG A 236 -9.06 5.49 -1.51
CA ARG A 236 -7.92 4.70 -1.02
C ARG A 236 -7.30 5.30 0.24
N LEU A 237 -7.04 6.60 0.25
CA LEU A 237 -6.49 7.28 1.43
C LEU A 237 -7.42 7.17 2.65
N HIS A 238 -8.75 7.24 2.44
CA HIS A 238 -9.71 7.02 3.51
C HIS A 238 -9.71 5.58 4.02
N ARG A 239 -9.58 4.59 3.13
CA ARG A 239 -9.46 3.19 3.52
C ARG A 239 -8.21 2.97 4.37
N GLU A 240 -7.06 3.39 3.89
CA GLU A 240 -5.78 3.28 4.61
C GLU A 240 -5.82 3.97 5.99
N ARG A 241 -6.59 5.05 6.12
CA ARG A 241 -6.82 5.72 7.40
C ARG A 241 -7.69 4.90 8.35
N ARG A 242 -8.69 4.16 7.85
CA ARG A 242 -9.55 3.30 8.68
C ARG A 242 -8.84 2.07 9.19
N ASP A 243 -8.05 1.43 8.34
CA ASP A 243 -7.21 0.28 8.73
C ASP A 243 -6.15 0.71 9.76
N SER A 244 -6.06 2.03 9.98
CA SER A 244 -5.17 2.67 10.94
C SER A 244 -5.79 2.95 12.29
N LEU A 245 -7.07 2.89 12.46
CA LEU A 245 -7.78 3.15 13.73
C LEU A 245 -8.03 1.83 14.47
#